data_124d61a6996c0e36883dc6b605c70f14
#
_entry.id   124d61a6996c0e36883dc6b605c70f14
#
_cell.length_a   1.000
_cell.length_b   1.000
_cell.length_c   1.000
_cell.angle_alpha   90.00
_cell.angle_beta   90.00
_cell.angle_gamma   90.00
#
_symmetry.space_group_name_H-M   'P 1'
#
loop_
_entity.id
_entity.type
_entity.pdbx_description
1 polymer ?
#
loop_
_entity_poly.entity_id
_entity_poly.type
_entity_poly.pdbx_seq_one_letter_code
_entity_poly.pdbx_strand_id
1 'polypeptide(L)'
;MRSDSTRQATCLILASLLTMAGDSGSHIRAADPIPIAHRGLLRHAPENTLPAFAACLELGMGFELDVRTTKDGHLVVLHDDNVKRTTDGPSRSVREMTLAELKRLDAGSWFDHAFAGERIPTLQETLALVAQRKRGPTILALNVKHVTRGGEAELVGLVEKYKLLSESFAFDQSNAMSRRLKKVNPDFRIGQNVNRKSIDARLEEGLLDCFLLTATPTVEEVTRLRMRGKQVLFNYAGSGESRRNKNTWNQAAAAGIDGLLTDFPLECRIVWRTAGTSGVQER
;
A
#
# COMPACT_ATOMS: atom_id res chain seq x y z
N MET A 1 -53.36 -48.37 -43.13
CA MET A 1 -53.39 -47.58 -44.39
C MET A 1 -52.37 -46.50 -44.25
N ARG A 2 -51.39 -46.56 -45.15
CA ARG A 2 -50.43 -45.52 -45.62
C ARG A 2 -49.49 -44.96 -44.60
N SER A 3 -48.20 -45.38 -44.62
CA SER A 3 -47.07 -45.02 -45.52
C SER A 3 -46.76 -43.53 -45.41
N ASP A 4 -45.64 -43.04 -45.22
CA ASP A 4 -44.26 -43.09 -45.72
C ASP A 4 -43.56 -41.88 -45.06
N SER A 5 -42.37 -41.67 -45.05
CA SER A 5 -41.11 -42.21 -45.58
C SER A 5 -39.96 -41.43 -44.96
N THR A 6 -39.00 -42.17 -44.61
CA THR A 6 -37.61 -41.72 -44.31
C THR A 6 -37.03 -40.84 -45.40
N ARG A 7 -36.43 -39.70 -45.02
CA ARG A 7 -35.33 -39.06 -45.77
C ARG A 7 -34.22 -38.71 -44.81
N GLN A 8 -33.19 -39.53 -44.83
CA GLN A 8 -31.88 -39.22 -44.34
C GLN A 8 -31.26 -38.07 -45.20
N ALA A 9 -30.92 -36.98 -44.53
CA ALA A 9 -30.07 -36.00 -45.11
C ALA A 9 -28.68 -36.13 -44.49
N THR A 10 -27.77 -36.70 -45.23
CA THR A 10 -26.35 -36.78 -44.94
C THR A 10 -25.77 -35.37 -45.08
N CYS A 11 -25.39 -34.74 -43.99
CA CYS A 11 -24.72 -33.46 -43.95
C CYS A 11 -23.21 -33.72 -43.89
N LEU A 12 -22.54 -33.55 -45.03
CA LEU A 12 -21.06 -33.51 -45.13
C LEU A 12 -20.55 -32.30 -44.33
N ILE A 13 -19.84 -32.57 -43.27
CA ILE A 13 -19.05 -31.54 -42.54
C ILE A 13 -17.70 -31.44 -43.29
N LEU A 14 -17.53 -30.40 -44.09
CA LEU A 14 -16.22 -29.97 -44.58
C LEU A 14 -15.48 -29.36 -43.37
N ALA A 15 -14.47 -30.08 -42.92
CA ALA A 15 -13.49 -29.55 -41.98
C ALA A 15 -12.56 -28.56 -42.71
N SER A 16 -12.84 -27.27 -42.66
CA SER A 16 -11.90 -26.23 -43.03
C SER A 16 -10.92 -26.03 -41.87
N LEU A 17 -9.70 -26.54 -42.05
CA LEU A 17 -8.55 -26.15 -41.23
C LEU A 17 -8.28 -24.66 -41.49
N LEU A 18 -8.76 -23.79 -40.62
CA LEU A 18 -8.26 -22.44 -40.48
C LEU A 18 -6.97 -22.49 -39.68
N THR A 19 -5.83 -22.38 -40.34
CA THR A 19 -4.54 -22.05 -39.70
C THR A 19 -4.68 -20.65 -39.11
N MET A 20 -4.93 -20.58 -37.80
CA MET A 20 -4.80 -19.36 -37.03
C MET A 20 -3.32 -19.01 -36.93
N ALA A 21 -2.90 -18.12 -37.80
CA ALA A 21 -1.63 -17.41 -37.70
C ALA A 21 -1.60 -16.67 -36.36
N GLY A 22 -0.43 -16.73 -35.74
CA GLY A 22 -0.10 -16.25 -34.41
C GLY A 22 -0.82 -14.98 -33.98
N ASP A 23 -1.59 -15.14 -32.93
CA ASP A 23 -1.99 -14.04 -32.10
C ASP A 23 -0.77 -13.63 -31.26
N SER A 24 -0.19 -12.51 -31.65
CA SER A 24 0.79 -11.79 -30.87
C SER A 24 0.16 -11.53 -29.50
N GLY A 25 0.69 -12.24 -28.49
CA GLY A 25 0.23 -12.19 -27.12
C GLY A 25 -0.05 -10.76 -26.72
N SER A 26 -1.32 -10.45 -26.49
CA SER A 26 -1.72 -9.28 -25.76
C SER A 26 -1.11 -9.41 -24.36
N HIS A 27 0.05 -8.81 -24.18
CA HIS A 27 0.59 -8.59 -22.84
C HIS A 27 -0.50 -7.81 -22.09
N ILE A 28 -1.25 -8.48 -21.21
CA ILE A 28 -2.10 -7.84 -20.23
C ILE A 28 -1.14 -6.93 -19.47
N ARG A 29 -1.16 -5.64 -19.81
CA ARG A 29 -0.34 -4.63 -19.13
C ARG A 29 -0.75 -4.69 -17.68
N ALA A 30 0.15 -5.11 -16.81
CA ALA A 30 -0.09 -5.03 -15.37
C ALA A 30 -0.53 -3.60 -15.07
N ALA A 31 -1.54 -3.44 -14.19
CA ALA A 31 -1.97 -2.11 -13.78
C ALA A 31 -0.74 -1.31 -13.34
N ASP A 32 -0.71 -0.02 -13.70
CA ASP A 32 0.42 0.84 -13.32
C ASP A 32 0.61 0.78 -11.79
N PRO A 33 1.86 0.66 -11.30
CA PRO A 33 2.10 0.57 -9.88
C PRO A 33 1.64 1.83 -9.14
N ILE A 34 1.15 1.65 -7.91
CA ILE A 34 0.64 2.75 -7.08
C ILE A 34 1.82 3.39 -6.33
N PRO A 35 2.08 4.71 -6.50
CA PRO A 35 2.99 5.42 -5.61
C PRO A 35 2.39 5.45 -4.20
N ILE A 36 3.17 5.04 -3.21
CA ILE A 36 2.79 5.03 -1.80
C ILE A 36 3.60 6.12 -1.09
N ALA A 37 2.91 7.15 -0.62
CA ALA A 37 3.54 8.29 0.03
C ALA A 37 3.93 7.94 1.47
N HIS A 38 5.21 7.99 1.81
CA HIS A 38 5.74 7.73 3.14
C HIS A 38 5.22 8.80 4.11
N ARG A 39 4.48 8.39 5.16
CA ARG A 39 3.80 9.27 6.14
C ARG A 39 2.85 10.30 5.49
N GLY A 40 2.23 9.97 4.37
CA GLY A 40 1.51 10.92 3.52
C GLY A 40 2.44 11.75 2.64
N LEU A 41 1.96 12.88 2.09
CA LEU A 41 2.79 13.78 1.28
C LEU A 41 3.75 14.61 2.15
N LEU A 42 4.64 13.96 2.91
CA LEU A 42 5.50 14.54 3.94
C LEU A 42 6.38 15.72 3.49
N ARG A 43 6.57 15.93 2.19
CA ARG A 43 7.32 17.06 1.64
C ARG A 43 6.44 18.27 1.33
N HIS A 44 5.10 18.13 1.43
CA HIS A 44 4.12 19.15 1.04
C HIS A 44 3.09 19.44 2.14
N ALA A 45 3.02 18.57 3.15
CA ALA A 45 2.17 18.72 4.33
C ALA A 45 2.84 18.03 5.54
N PRO A 46 2.48 18.38 6.78
CA PRO A 46 3.06 17.75 7.97
C PRO A 46 2.87 16.24 7.94
N GLU A 47 3.94 15.49 8.17
CA GLU A 47 3.90 14.02 8.19
C GLU A 47 2.83 13.47 9.15
N ASN A 48 2.19 12.36 8.78
CA ASN A 48 1.22 11.67 9.62
C ASN A 48 0.01 12.54 10.05
N THR A 49 -0.43 13.46 9.21
CA THR A 49 -1.61 14.33 9.45
C THR A 49 -2.71 14.11 8.41
N LEU A 50 -3.94 14.49 8.75
CA LEU A 50 -5.07 14.36 7.83
C LEU A 50 -4.89 15.12 6.51
N PRO A 51 -4.35 16.37 6.47
CA PRO A 51 -4.04 17.05 5.22
C PRO A 51 -3.07 16.28 4.32
N ALA A 52 -2.01 15.68 4.90
CA ALA A 52 -1.03 14.89 4.15
C ALA A 52 -1.68 13.66 3.49
N PHE A 53 -2.60 13.00 4.19
CA PHE A 53 -3.32 11.84 3.68
C PHE A 53 -4.43 12.23 2.68
N ALA A 54 -5.17 13.31 2.95
CA ALA A 54 -6.18 13.82 2.04
C ALA A 54 -5.59 14.13 0.67
N ALA A 55 -4.43 14.80 0.63
CA ALA A 55 -3.73 15.10 -0.61
C ALA A 55 -3.33 13.83 -1.38
N CYS A 56 -2.91 12.75 -0.71
CA CYS A 56 -2.65 11.47 -1.35
C CYS A 56 -3.90 10.90 -2.03
N LEU A 57 -5.04 10.91 -1.33
CA LEU A 57 -6.31 10.39 -1.84
C LEU A 57 -6.81 11.19 -3.05
N GLU A 58 -6.76 12.53 -3.00
CA GLU A 58 -7.15 13.38 -4.14
C GLU A 58 -6.26 13.14 -5.38
N LEU A 59 -5.02 12.79 -5.17
CA LEU A 59 -4.09 12.44 -6.23
C LEU A 59 -4.18 10.97 -6.67
N GLY A 60 -5.01 10.13 -6.04
CA GLY A 60 -5.12 8.70 -6.34
C GLY A 60 -3.83 7.94 -6.04
N MET A 61 -3.18 8.26 -4.92
CA MET A 61 -1.99 7.58 -4.41
C MET A 61 -2.33 6.75 -3.18
N GLY A 62 -1.52 5.73 -2.90
CA GLY A 62 -1.47 5.10 -1.59
C GLY A 62 -0.67 5.95 -0.60
N PHE A 63 -0.73 5.59 0.67
CA PHE A 63 0.14 6.19 1.68
C PHE A 63 0.47 5.20 2.80
N GLU A 64 1.54 5.49 3.46
CA GLU A 64 1.98 4.82 4.67
C GLU A 64 1.72 5.74 5.87
N LEU A 65 1.44 5.14 7.00
CA LEU A 65 1.24 5.81 8.27
C LEU A 65 1.76 4.98 9.45
N ASP A 66 2.10 5.65 10.56
CA ASP A 66 2.72 5.04 11.72
C ASP A 66 1.72 4.96 12.89
N VAL A 67 1.43 3.74 13.37
CA VAL A 67 0.44 3.50 14.44
C VAL A 67 1.11 3.31 15.80
N ARG A 68 0.64 4.05 16.81
CA ARG A 68 1.05 3.94 18.22
C ARG A 68 -0.16 3.95 19.15
N THR A 69 0.04 3.41 20.35
CA THR A 69 -0.97 3.43 21.42
C THR A 69 -0.64 4.51 22.44
N THR A 70 -1.64 5.31 22.82
CA THR A 70 -1.58 6.30 23.93
C THR A 70 -1.60 5.64 25.29
N LYS A 71 -1.39 6.44 26.37
CA LYS A 71 -1.48 5.99 27.77
C LYS A 71 -2.83 5.36 28.11
N ASP A 72 -3.90 5.91 27.59
CA ASP A 72 -5.29 5.49 27.80
C ASP A 72 -5.82 4.54 26.71
N GLY A 73 -4.92 3.95 25.90
CA GLY A 73 -5.19 2.81 25.02
C GLY A 73 -5.65 3.16 23.61
N HIS A 74 -5.79 4.43 23.23
CA HIS A 74 -6.24 4.83 21.89
C HIS A 74 -5.12 4.70 20.84
N LEU A 75 -5.50 4.34 19.61
CA LEU A 75 -4.58 4.28 18.47
C LEU A 75 -4.47 5.66 17.80
N VAL A 76 -3.25 6.19 17.76
CA VAL A 76 -2.91 7.48 17.12
C VAL A 76 -1.88 7.30 16.03
N VAL A 77 -1.77 8.29 15.15
CA VAL A 77 -0.86 8.26 14.01
C VAL A 77 0.29 9.22 14.24
N LEU A 78 1.47 8.69 14.54
CA LEU A 78 2.70 9.44 14.82
C LEU A 78 3.93 8.54 14.66
N HIS A 79 4.99 9.03 13.97
CA HIS A 79 6.20 8.24 13.74
C HIS A 79 7.03 8.03 15.00
N ASP A 80 7.42 9.11 15.68
CA ASP A 80 8.32 9.06 16.82
C ASP A 80 7.59 8.57 18.09
N ASP A 81 8.30 7.97 19.01
CA ASP A 81 7.76 7.69 20.34
C ASP A 81 7.57 8.99 21.15
N ASN A 82 8.27 10.06 20.81
CA ASN A 82 8.25 11.36 21.45
C ASN A 82 7.57 12.41 20.58
N VAL A 83 6.67 13.20 21.15
CA VAL A 83 5.88 14.18 20.40
C VAL A 83 6.68 15.44 19.96
N LYS A 84 7.89 15.65 20.50
CA LYS A 84 8.61 16.94 20.39
C LYS A 84 8.96 17.35 18.96
N ARG A 85 9.34 16.41 18.09
CA ARG A 85 9.85 16.75 16.74
C ARG A 85 8.75 17.32 15.83
N THR A 86 7.55 16.81 15.93
CA THR A 86 6.44 17.11 15.00
C THR A 86 5.26 17.79 15.70
N THR A 87 5.48 18.34 16.91
CA THR A 87 4.46 19.12 17.60
C THR A 87 5.09 20.27 18.44
N ASP A 88 4.25 21.17 18.93
CA ASP A 88 4.60 22.19 19.93
C ASP A 88 4.73 21.62 21.36
N GLY A 89 4.50 20.31 21.54
CA GLY A 89 4.49 19.65 22.84
C GLY A 89 5.87 19.52 23.50
N PRO A 90 5.89 19.12 24.77
CA PRO A 90 7.13 18.84 25.52
C PRO A 90 7.81 17.56 25.01
N SER A 91 9.08 17.35 25.40
CA SER A 91 9.76 16.07 25.17
C SER A 91 9.14 14.98 26.05
N ARG A 92 8.10 14.30 25.55
CA ARG A 92 7.34 13.28 26.28
C ARG A 92 6.90 12.17 25.34
N SER A 93 6.90 10.92 25.85
CA SER A 93 6.48 9.75 25.07
C SER A 93 4.95 9.72 24.87
N VAL A 94 4.52 9.29 23.67
CA VAL A 94 3.12 9.04 23.34
C VAL A 94 2.46 8.09 24.37
N ARG A 95 3.20 7.09 24.84
CA ARG A 95 2.71 6.11 25.83
C ARG A 95 2.46 6.67 27.23
N GLU A 96 2.96 7.86 27.50
CA GLU A 96 2.78 8.56 28.77
C GLU A 96 1.69 9.63 28.71
N MET A 97 1.14 9.88 27.53
CA MET A 97 0.12 10.89 27.28
C MET A 97 -1.22 10.27 26.91
N THR A 98 -2.29 10.84 27.45
CA THR A 98 -3.67 10.49 27.07
C THR A 98 -4.01 11.06 25.70
N LEU A 99 -5.03 10.50 25.03
CA LEU A 99 -5.55 11.06 23.79
C LEU A 99 -5.93 12.54 23.94
N ALA A 100 -6.56 12.90 25.05
CA ALA A 100 -6.97 14.28 25.32
C ALA A 100 -5.77 15.25 25.43
N GLU A 101 -4.64 14.80 25.98
CA GLU A 101 -3.38 15.59 26.01
C GLU A 101 -2.79 15.72 24.61
N LEU A 102 -2.73 14.63 23.83
CA LEU A 102 -2.21 14.64 22.47
C LEU A 102 -3.03 15.53 21.52
N LYS A 103 -4.36 15.50 21.64
CA LYS A 103 -5.26 16.33 20.82
C LYS A 103 -5.15 17.84 21.07
N ARG A 104 -4.49 18.28 22.12
CA ARG A 104 -4.22 19.71 22.38
C ARG A 104 -2.96 20.21 21.65
N LEU A 105 -2.06 19.31 21.25
CA LEU A 105 -0.81 19.68 20.59
C LEU A 105 -1.05 20.13 19.16
N ASP A 106 -0.32 21.14 18.75
CA ASP A 106 -0.24 21.57 17.35
C ASP A 106 0.77 20.68 16.60
N ALA A 107 0.28 19.91 15.63
CA ALA A 107 1.07 18.99 14.82
C ALA A 107 1.37 19.55 13.41
N GLY A 108 1.06 20.81 13.15
CA GLY A 108 1.21 21.42 11.83
C GLY A 108 2.22 22.56 11.76
N SER A 109 2.24 23.45 12.76
CA SER A 109 3.07 24.69 12.74
C SER A 109 4.58 24.44 12.63
N TRP A 110 5.06 23.28 13.06
CA TRP A 110 6.49 22.91 12.90
C TRP A 110 6.89 22.74 11.42
N PHE A 111 5.94 22.41 10.56
CA PHE A 111 6.15 22.24 9.12
C PHE A 111 6.00 23.56 8.38
N ASP A 112 4.86 24.21 8.54
CA ASP A 112 4.58 25.53 7.97
C ASP A 112 3.40 26.18 8.72
N HIS A 113 3.41 27.52 8.85
CA HIS A 113 2.33 28.25 9.52
C HIS A 113 0.94 28.02 8.88
N ALA A 114 0.89 27.72 7.58
CA ALA A 114 -0.35 27.40 6.89
C ALA A 114 -1.08 26.17 7.48
N PHE A 115 -0.35 25.30 8.21
CA PHE A 115 -0.89 24.13 8.89
C PHE A 115 -1.08 24.33 10.40
N ALA A 116 -0.99 25.59 10.89
CA ALA A 116 -1.19 25.86 12.31
C ALA A 116 -2.57 25.35 12.77
N GLY A 117 -2.60 24.67 13.92
CA GLY A 117 -3.81 24.10 14.48
C GLY A 117 -4.12 22.68 14.06
N GLU A 118 -3.35 22.06 13.13
CA GLU A 118 -3.47 20.65 12.83
C GLU A 118 -3.20 19.80 14.07
N ARG A 119 -3.88 18.66 14.17
CA ARG A 119 -3.81 17.79 15.35
C ARG A 119 -3.25 16.42 14.99
N ILE A 120 -2.63 15.74 15.99
CA ILE A 120 -2.28 14.33 15.84
C ILE A 120 -3.56 13.54 15.57
N PRO A 121 -3.71 12.85 14.42
CA PRO A 121 -4.91 12.09 14.14
C PRO A 121 -4.95 10.77 14.93
N THR A 122 -6.15 10.30 15.25
CA THR A 122 -6.37 8.90 15.60
C THR A 122 -6.35 8.03 14.33
N LEU A 123 -6.09 6.73 14.51
CA LEU A 123 -6.25 5.77 13.41
C LEU A 123 -7.69 5.79 12.89
N GLN A 124 -8.69 5.90 13.77
CA GLN A 124 -10.09 5.99 13.38
C GLN A 124 -10.38 7.19 12.48
N GLU A 125 -9.89 8.39 12.81
CA GLU A 125 -10.07 9.59 11.98
C GLU A 125 -9.42 9.41 10.60
N THR A 126 -8.23 8.81 10.57
CA THR A 126 -7.51 8.55 9.32
C THR A 126 -8.26 7.56 8.42
N LEU A 127 -8.71 6.43 8.96
CA LEU A 127 -9.45 5.43 8.18
C LEU A 127 -10.84 5.95 7.76
N ALA A 128 -11.48 6.78 8.57
CA ALA A 128 -12.72 7.46 8.19
C ALA A 128 -12.51 8.41 7.00
N LEU A 129 -11.41 9.19 7.00
CA LEU A 129 -11.02 10.03 5.88
C LEU A 129 -10.83 9.21 4.59
N VAL A 130 -10.15 8.07 4.70
CA VAL A 130 -9.96 7.16 3.56
C VAL A 130 -11.30 6.66 3.02
N ALA A 131 -12.16 6.13 3.89
CA ALA A 131 -13.47 5.60 3.49
C ALA A 131 -14.35 6.67 2.81
N GLN A 132 -14.23 7.94 3.25
CA GLN A 132 -14.97 9.05 2.69
C GLN A 132 -14.43 9.55 1.35
N ARG A 133 -13.09 9.58 1.17
CA ARG A 133 -12.45 10.29 0.05
C ARG A 133 -11.79 9.40 -0.99
N LYS A 134 -11.57 8.11 -0.72
CA LYS A 134 -10.93 7.25 -1.71
C LYS A 134 -11.82 7.12 -2.98
N ARG A 135 -11.23 7.27 -4.15
CA ARG A 135 -11.93 7.25 -5.45
C ARG A 135 -11.51 6.09 -6.35
N GLY A 136 -10.89 5.07 -5.80
CA GLY A 136 -10.41 3.92 -6.57
C GLY A 136 -9.51 3.03 -5.74
N PRO A 137 -8.78 2.10 -6.38
CA PRO A 137 -7.79 1.29 -5.69
C PRO A 137 -6.75 2.17 -5.00
N THR A 138 -6.42 1.84 -3.76
CA THR A 138 -5.36 2.48 -3.00
C THR A 138 -4.60 1.43 -2.20
N ILE A 139 -3.45 1.79 -1.67
CA ILE A 139 -2.65 0.95 -0.77
C ILE A 139 -2.41 1.72 0.51
N LEU A 140 -2.84 1.15 1.62
CA LEU A 140 -2.64 1.69 2.96
C LEU A 140 -1.66 0.81 3.72
N ALA A 141 -0.46 1.31 3.92
CA ALA A 141 0.59 0.62 4.66
C ALA A 141 0.58 1.09 6.12
N LEU A 142 0.08 0.25 7.03
CA LEU A 142 -0.02 0.54 8.45
C LEU A 142 1.28 0.09 9.14
N ASN A 143 2.20 1.01 9.41
CA ASN A 143 3.44 0.72 10.13
C ASN A 143 3.16 0.64 11.64
N VAL A 144 3.09 -0.58 12.16
CA VAL A 144 2.75 -0.83 13.57
C VAL A 144 3.97 -0.64 14.45
N LYS A 145 4.24 0.61 14.88
CA LYS A 145 5.38 0.97 15.74
C LYS A 145 5.23 0.43 17.16
N HIS A 146 4.07 0.64 17.75
CA HIS A 146 3.77 0.18 19.08
C HIS A 146 2.26 0.06 19.29
N VAL A 147 1.78 -1.17 19.38
CA VAL A 147 0.41 -1.48 19.78
C VAL A 147 0.44 -2.35 21.02
N THR A 148 -0.23 -1.90 22.10
CA THR A 148 -0.31 -2.63 23.35
C THR A 148 -1.09 -3.93 23.18
N ARG A 149 -0.87 -4.89 24.09
CA ARG A 149 -1.63 -6.13 24.08
C ARG A 149 -3.13 -5.84 24.23
N GLY A 150 -3.93 -6.31 23.29
CA GLY A 150 -5.36 -6.02 23.17
C GLY A 150 -5.71 -4.93 22.14
N GLY A 151 -4.78 -4.02 21.83
CA GLY A 151 -4.98 -3.00 20.79
C GLY A 151 -5.00 -3.58 19.37
N GLU A 152 -4.56 -4.84 19.19
CA GLU A 152 -4.68 -5.55 17.94
C GLU A 152 -6.15 -5.69 17.49
N ALA A 153 -7.06 -5.97 18.43
CA ALA A 153 -8.48 -6.09 18.15
C ALA A 153 -9.10 -4.75 17.71
N GLU A 154 -8.68 -3.64 18.33
CA GLU A 154 -9.09 -2.30 17.92
C GLU A 154 -8.56 -1.96 16.51
N LEU A 155 -7.28 -2.21 16.25
CA LEU A 155 -6.67 -1.94 14.94
C LEU A 155 -7.40 -2.70 13.83
N VAL A 156 -7.56 -4.00 13.98
CA VAL A 156 -8.25 -4.85 13.00
C VAL A 156 -9.73 -4.44 12.87
N GLY A 157 -10.43 -4.24 13.98
CA GLY A 157 -11.83 -3.83 13.99
C GLY A 157 -12.08 -2.47 13.33
N LEU A 158 -11.14 -1.52 13.43
CA LEU A 158 -11.22 -0.25 12.71
C LEU A 158 -11.08 -0.44 11.20
N VAL A 159 -10.13 -1.27 10.75
CA VAL A 159 -9.94 -1.56 9.32
C VAL A 159 -11.17 -2.26 8.74
N GLU A 160 -11.78 -3.19 9.48
CA GLU A 160 -13.03 -3.86 9.11
C GLU A 160 -14.22 -2.89 9.06
N LYS A 161 -14.38 -2.08 10.12
CA LYS A 161 -15.44 -1.06 10.22
C LYS A 161 -15.51 -0.15 9.00
N TYR A 162 -14.36 0.25 8.48
CA TYR A 162 -14.25 1.11 7.30
C TYR A 162 -14.14 0.34 5.98
N LYS A 163 -14.24 -1.00 6.01
CA LYS A 163 -14.19 -1.90 4.82
C LYS A 163 -12.90 -1.72 4.02
N LEU A 164 -11.76 -1.66 4.69
CA LEU A 164 -10.45 -1.38 4.10
C LEU A 164 -9.49 -2.59 4.16
N LEU A 165 -9.99 -3.81 4.42
CA LEU A 165 -9.14 -5.02 4.52
C LEU A 165 -8.36 -5.31 3.23
N SER A 166 -8.98 -5.11 2.07
CA SER A 166 -8.34 -5.37 0.76
C SER A 166 -7.27 -4.34 0.40
N GLU A 167 -7.43 -3.09 0.87
CA GLU A 167 -6.51 -2.00 0.60
C GLU A 167 -5.39 -1.87 1.63
N SER A 168 -5.60 -2.42 2.83
CA SER A 168 -4.69 -2.24 3.96
C SER A 168 -3.82 -3.47 4.19
N PHE A 169 -2.65 -3.24 4.72
CA PHE A 169 -1.83 -4.26 5.38
C PHE A 169 -1.06 -3.62 6.53
N ALA A 170 -0.86 -4.37 7.61
CA ALA A 170 0.06 -3.96 8.66
C ALA A 170 1.46 -4.51 8.37
N PHE A 171 2.48 -3.72 8.64
CA PHE A 171 3.84 -4.19 8.65
C PHE A 171 4.58 -3.70 9.89
N ASP A 172 5.40 -4.59 10.45
CA ASP A 172 6.20 -4.35 11.64
C ASP A 172 7.53 -5.14 11.54
N GLN A 173 8.36 -5.02 12.57
CA GLN A 173 9.60 -5.78 12.68
C GLN A 173 9.41 -7.12 13.40
N SER A 174 8.20 -7.39 13.94
CA SER A 174 7.93 -8.51 14.83
C SER A 174 6.91 -9.51 14.25
N ASN A 175 7.35 -10.74 13.99
CA ASN A 175 6.46 -11.85 13.65
C ASN A 175 5.44 -12.13 14.77
N ALA A 176 5.76 -11.83 16.02
CA ALA A 176 4.85 -12.01 17.14
C ALA A 176 3.62 -11.08 17.03
N MET A 177 3.83 -9.81 16.63
CA MET A 177 2.72 -8.88 16.37
C MET A 177 1.91 -9.36 15.18
N SER A 178 2.54 -9.73 14.08
CA SER A 178 1.86 -10.23 12.88
C SER A 178 0.96 -11.44 13.20
N ARG A 179 1.45 -12.40 14.00
CA ARG A 179 0.64 -13.54 14.45
C ARG A 179 -0.53 -13.14 15.34
N ARG A 180 -0.37 -12.11 16.20
CA ARG A 180 -1.49 -11.60 17.02
C ARG A 180 -2.56 -10.95 16.16
N LEU A 181 -2.18 -10.15 15.16
CA LEU A 181 -3.12 -9.56 14.20
C LEU A 181 -3.89 -10.63 13.42
N LYS A 182 -3.20 -11.62 12.87
CA LYS A 182 -3.81 -12.78 12.18
C LYS A 182 -4.71 -13.62 13.09
N LYS A 183 -4.44 -13.65 14.40
CA LYS A 183 -5.31 -14.34 15.37
C LYS A 183 -6.64 -13.61 15.58
N VAL A 184 -6.65 -12.28 15.47
CA VAL A 184 -7.90 -11.47 15.52
C VAL A 184 -8.73 -11.72 14.26
N ASN A 185 -8.09 -11.58 13.09
CA ASN A 185 -8.71 -11.88 11.81
C ASN A 185 -7.69 -12.54 10.87
N PRO A 186 -7.88 -13.80 10.43
CA PRO A 186 -6.97 -14.50 9.52
C PRO A 186 -6.80 -13.79 8.16
N ASP A 187 -7.82 -13.04 7.70
CA ASP A 187 -7.78 -12.32 6.42
C ASP A 187 -7.08 -10.96 6.52
N PHE A 188 -6.76 -10.51 7.74
CA PHE A 188 -6.02 -9.26 7.93
C PHE A 188 -4.61 -9.39 7.35
N ARG A 189 -4.26 -8.53 6.39
CA ARG A 189 -3.05 -8.67 5.59
C ARG A 189 -1.81 -8.21 6.34
N ILE A 190 -0.74 -8.97 6.20
CA ILE A 190 0.56 -8.74 6.84
C ILE A 190 1.63 -8.53 5.78
N GLY A 191 2.39 -7.45 5.94
CA GLY A 191 3.60 -7.18 5.17
C GLY A 191 4.85 -7.12 6.04
N GLN A 192 6.00 -7.24 5.43
CA GLN A 192 7.31 -6.95 6.07
C GLN A 192 8.31 -6.45 5.04
N ASN A 193 9.29 -5.70 5.54
CA ASN A 193 10.49 -5.39 4.79
C ASN A 193 11.31 -6.66 4.58
N VAL A 194 11.55 -7.02 3.32
CA VAL A 194 12.24 -8.27 2.95
C VAL A 194 13.45 -7.96 2.09
N ASN A 195 14.62 -8.36 2.54
CA ASN A 195 15.80 -8.33 1.70
C ASN A 195 15.82 -9.55 0.75
N ARG A 196 16.53 -9.43 -0.38
CA ARG A 196 16.59 -10.45 -1.43
C ARG A 196 16.94 -11.84 -0.91
N LYS A 197 17.88 -11.94 0.04
CA LYS A 197 18.34 -13.22 0.59
C LYS A 197 17.31 -13.93 1.48
N SER A 198 16.30 -13.18 1.95
CA SER A 198 15.28 -13.70 2.87
C SER A 198 13.96 -14.05 2.18
N ILE A 199 13.84 -13.84 0.86
CA ILE A 199 12.56 -14.04 0.14
C ILE A 199 12.07 -15.47 0.32
N ASP A 200 12.92 -16.49 0.10
CA ASP A 200 12.50 -17.90 0.17
C ASP A 200 12.07 -18.30 1.58
N ALA A 201 12.86 -17.94 2.58
CA ALA A 201 12.54 -18.24 3.98
C ALA A 201 11.19 -17.59 4.39
N ARG A 202 10.92 -16.36 3.92
CA ARG A 202 9.64 -15.67 4.20
C ARG A 202 8.45 -16.29 3.45
N LEU A 203 8.68 -16.81 2.25
CA LEU A 203 7.66 -17.56 1.51
C LEU A 203 7.31 -18.87 2.21
N GLU A 204 8.32 -19.62 2.69
CA GLU A 204 8.15 -20.88 3.41
C GLU A 204 7.44 -20.69 4.76
N GLU A 205 7.73 -19.58 5.46
CA GLU A 205 7.05 -19.22 6.71
C GLU A 205 5.53 -19.02 6.51
N GLY A 206 5.09 -18.59 5.32
CA GLY A 206 3.70 -18.45 4.94
C GLY A 206 2.92 -17.33 5.63
N LEU A 207 3.58 -16.50 6.45
CA LEU A 207 2.92 -15.46 7.25
C LEU A 207 2.57 -14.21 6.45
N LEU A 208 3.37 -13.88 5.43
CA LEU A 208 3.26 -12.61 4.70
C LEU A 208 2.29 -12.69 3.53
N ASP A 209 1.47 -11.66 3.39
CA ASP A 209 0.63 -11.39 2.23
C ASP A 209 1.28 -10.37 1.29
N CYS A 210 2.08 -9.44 1.86
CA CYS A 210 2.76 -8.35 1.16
C CYS A 210 4.27 -8.39 1.41
N PHE A 211 5.05 -8.34 0.34
CA PHE A 211 6.52 -8.31 0.39
C PHE A 211 7.00 -6.90 0.04
N LEU A 212 7.53 -6.16 1.02
CA LEU A 212 8.17 -4.86 0.81
C LEU A 212 9.67 -5.10 0.55
N LEU A 213 10.04 -5.25 -0.72
CA LEU A 213 11.42 -5.49 -1.10
C LEU A 213 12.29 -4.26 -0.80
N THR A 214 13.46 -4.46 -0.22
CA THR A 214 14.38 -3.36 0.17
C THR A 214 15.52 -3.14 -0.82
N ALA A 215 15.64 -4.00 -1.83
CA ALA A 215 16.51 -3.83 -2.98
C ALA A 215 15.67 -3.67 -4.25
N THR A 216 16.20 -3.01 -5.28
CA THR A 216 15.51 -2.84 -6.56
C THR A 216 15.00 -4.18 -7.08
N PRO A 217 13.68 -4.37 -7.24
CA PRO A 217 13.09 -5.63 -7.64
C PRO A 217 13.51 -6.06 -9.04
N THR A 218 13.62 -7.37 -9.26
CA THR A 218 13.75 -7.94 -10.60
C THR A 218 12.42 -8.54 -11.08
N VAL A 219 12.26 -8.66 -12.40
CA VAL A 219 11.08 -9.31 -13.00
C VAL A 219 10.90 -10.73 -12.46
N GLU A 220 11.99 -11.48 -12.31
CA GLU A 220 11.96 -12.85 -11.79
C GLU A 220 11.45 -12.91 -10.35
N GLU A 221 11.95 -12.04 -9.46
CA GLU A 221 11.52 -11.96 -8.06
C GLU A 221 10.03 -11.63 -7.96
N VAL A 222 9.58 -10.61 -8.70
CA VAL A 222 8.17 -10.19 -8.71
C VAL A 222 7.26 -11.29 -9.25
N THR A 223 7.63 -11.91 -10.38
CA THR A 223 6.85 -13.00 -10.98
C THR A 223 6.73 -14.17 -10.01
N ARG A 224 7.82 -14.59 -9.40
CA ARG A 224 7.84 -15.69 -8.43
C ARG A 224 6.94 -15.43 -7.22
N LEU A 225 6.97 -14.23 -6.68
CA LEU A 225 6.12 -13.83 -5.55
C LEU A 225 4.64 -13.78 -5.95
N ARG A 226 4.32 -13.22 -7.11
CA ARG A 226 2.97 -13.15 -7.65
C ARG A 226 2.37 -14.53 -7.94
N MET A 227 3.14 -15.45 -8.46
CA MET A 227 2.71 -16.85 -8.65
C MET A 227 2.33 -17.55 -7.33
N ARG A 228 2.80 -17.05 -6.20
CA ARG A 228 2.41 -17.48 -4.84
C ARG A 228 1.31 -16.61 -4.23
N GLY A 229 0.62 -15.78 -5.04
CA GLY A 229 -0.47 -14.90 -4.58
C GLY A 229 -0.03 -13.75 -3.68
N LYS A 230 1.26 -13.36 -3.71
CA LYS A 230 1.78 -12.29 -2.86
C LYS A 230 1.72 -10.95 -3.55
N GLN A 231 1.35 -9.89 -2.80
CA GLN A 231 1.53 -8.51 -3.23
C GLN A 231 3.01 -8.12 -3.11
N VAL A 232 3.54 -7.45 -4.12
CA VAL A 232 4.95 -7.06 -4.18
C VAL A 232 5.08 -5.55 -4.22
N LEU A 233 5.65 -5.00 -3.19
CA LEU A 233 5.92 -3.58 -3.05
C LEU A 233 7.44 -3.35 -3.02
N PHE A 234 7.87 -2.17 -3.42
CA PHE A 234 9.26 -1.76 -3.24
C PHE A 234 9.34 -0.66 -2.17
N ASN A 235 10.06 -0.92 -1.10
CA ASN A 235 10.33 0.08 -0.07
C ASN A 235 11.59 0.88 -0.44
N TYR A 236 11.36 2.07 -0.97
CA TYR A 236 12.41 3.02 -1.35
C TYR A 236 12.27 4.33 -0.58
N ALA A 237 11.63 4.29 0.60
CA ALA A 237 11.51 5.44 1.49
C ALA A 237 12.87 5.91 2.00
N GLY A 238 12.98 7.22 2.23
CA GLY A 238 14.17 7.90 2.70
C GLY A 238 14.35 9.26 2.05
N SER A 239 14.74 10.27 2.83
CA SER A 239 14.81 11.66 2.44
C SER A 239 16.06 12.05 1.65
N GLY A 240 17.05 11.15 1.56
CA GLY A 240 18.30 11.41 0.81
C GLY A 240 18.06 11.54 -0.70
N GLU A 241 18.81 12.43 -1.38
CA GLU A 241 18.75 12.61 -2.84
C GLU A 241 19.01 11.32 -3.62
N SER A 242 19.78 10.37 -3.06
CA SER A 242 19.96 9.03 -3.63
C SER A 242 18.65 8.26 -3.80
N ARG A 243 17.64 8.57 -3.02
CA ARG A 243 16.27 8.00 -3.10
C ARG A 243 15.39 8.71 -4.13
N ARG A 244 15.82 9.82 -4.70
CA ARG A 244 15.18 10.53 -5.80
C ARG A 244 15.75 10.08 -7.15
N ASN A 245 15.57 8.81 -7.48
CA ASN A 245 16.23 8.18 -8.63
C ASN A 245 15.21 7.64 -9.65
N LYS A 246 15.07 8.35 -10.77
CA LYS A 246 14.14 8.01 -11.87
C LYS A 246 14.41 6.63 -12.46
N ASN A 247 15.69 6.26 -12.62
CA ASN A 247 16.04 4.95 -13.18
C ASN A 247 15.59 3.82 -12.26
N THR A 248 15.81 3.95 -10.95
CA THR A 248 15.34 2.96 -9.96
C THR A 248 13.82 2.84 -9.97
N TRP A 249 13.08 3.97 -10.06
CA TRP A 249 11.62 3.94 -10.13
C TRP A 249 11.12 3.23 -11.39
N ASN A 250 11.73 3.52 -12.56
CA ASN A 250 11.38 2.87 -13.82
C ASN A 250 11.74 1.38 -13.83
N GLN A 251 12.89 1.00 -13.28
CA GLN A 251 13.28 -0.41 -13.13
C GLN A 251 12.28 -1.18 -12.26
N ALA A 252 11.88 -0.60 -11.13
CA ALA A 252 10.90 -1.22 -10.25
C ALA A 252 9.52 -1.37 -10.92
N ALA A 253 9.05 -0.35 -11.64
CA ALA A 253 7.81 -0.43 -12.41
C ALA A 253 7.89 -1.48 -13.51
N ALA A 254 9.00 -1.53 -14.26
CA ALA A 254 9.25 -2.52 -15.30
C ALA A 254 9.33 -3.95 -14.75
N ALA A 255 9.77 -4.12 -13.50
CA ALA A 255 9.73 -5.41 -12.82
C ALA A 255 8.30 -5.88 -12.48
N GLY A 256 7.31 -4.98 -12.57
CA GLY A 256 5.90 -5.31 -12.38
C GLY A 256 5.45 -5.28 -10.92
N ILE A 257 6.02 -4.44 -10.07
CA ILE A 257 5.56 -4.26 -8.68
C ILE A 257 4.13 -3.72 -8.61
N ASP A 258 3.46 -3.91 -7.48
CA ASP A 258 2.11 -3.37 -7.22
C ASP A 258 2.14 -1.93 -6.69
N GLY A 259 3.23 -1.54 -6.04
CA GLY A 259 3.41 -0.19 -5.54
C GLY A 259 4.82 0.09 -5.03
N LEU A 260 5.12 1.38 -4.85
CA LEU A 260 6.43 1.85 -4.41
C LEU A 260 6.27 2.87 -3.29
N LEU A 261 6.83 2.55 -2.12
CA LEU A 261 6.88 3.44 -0.96
C LEU A 261 8.06 4.40 -1.08
N THR A 262 7.79 5.71 -1.06
CA THR A 262 8.82 6.74 -1.29
C THR A 262 8.49 8.08 -0.63
N ASP A 263 9.51 8.88 -0.34
CA ASP A 263 9.40 10.27 0.09
C ASP A 263 9.15 11.24 -1.10
N PHE A 264 9.22 10.73 -2.34
CA PHE A 264 9.08 11.49 -3.59
C PHE A 264 7.93 10.99 -4.47
N PRO A 265 6.69 10.79 -3.93
CA PRO A 265 5.62 10.14 -4.68
C PRO A 265 5.11 10.95 -5.87
N LEU A 266 5.13 12.28 -5.81
CA LEU A 266 4.72 13.14 -6.92
C LEU A 266 5.67 13.01 -8.11
N GLU A 267 6.97 13.10 -7.86
CA GLU A 267 8.00 12.95 -8.89
C GLU A 267 7.99 11.54 -9.49
N CYS A 268 7.87 10.52 -8.65
CA CYS A 268 7.74 9.14 -9.09
C CYS A 268 6.54 8.97 -10.04
N ARG A 269 5.38 9.50 -9.68
CA ARG A 269 4.18 9.47 -10.50
C ARG A 269 4.35 10.19 -11.85
N ILE A 270 4.98 11.36 -11.85
CA ILE A 270 5.27 12.10 -13.09
C ILE A 270 6.14 11.25 -14.02
N VAL A 271 7.21 10.66 -13.49
CA VAL A 271 8.12 9.80 -14.26
C VAL A 271 7.38 8.63 -14.88
N TRP A 272 6.53 7.93 -14.15
CA TRP A 272 5.79 6.78 -14.67
C TRP A 272 4.74 7.17 -15.72
N ARG A 273 4.06 8.30 -15.56
CA ARG A 273 3.09 8.81 -16.56
C ARG A 273 3.77 9.21 -17.86
N THR A 274 4.91 9.88 -17.80
CA THR A 274 5.65 10.30 -19.00
C THR A 274 6.27 9.12 -19.74
N ALA A 275 6.75 8.10 -19.05
CA ALA A 275 7.25 6.86 -19.66
C ALA A 275 6.14 6.11 -20.43
N GLY A 276 4.90 6.12 -19.92
CA GLY A 276 3.74 5.50 -20.58
C GLY A 276 3.29 6.21 -21.86
N THR A 277 3.51 7.53 -21.98
CA THR A 277 3.12 8.33 -23.14
C THR A 277 4.13 8.27 -24.28
N SER A 278 5.40 7.99 -24.02
CA SER A 278 6.46 7.90 -25.05
C SER A 278 6.29 6.71 -26.00
N GLY A 279 5.45 5.74 -25.66
CA GLY A 279 5.14 4.58 -26.53
C GLY A 279 4.00 4.81 -27.53
N VAL A 280 3.36 5.98 -27.54
CA VAL A 280 2.19 6.27 -28.41
C VAL A 280 2.54 7.15 -29.63
N GLN A 281 3.75 7.71 -29.70
CA GLN A 281 4.14 8.64 -30.78
C GLN A 281 4.91 8.01 -31.96
N GLU A 282 5.11 6.68 -32.01
CA GLU A 282 5.72 6.02 -33.17
C GLU A 282 4.80 4.98 -33.80
N ARG A 283 3.62 5.40 -34.26
CA ARG A 283 2.85 4.65 -35.29
C ARG A 283 2.13 5.60 -36.23
#